data_0036ef83d92afb6fb4e83857179ea6b7
#
_entry.id   0036ef83d92afb6fb4e83857179ea6b7
#
_cell.length_a   1.000
_cell.length_b   1.000
_cell.length_c   1.000
_cell.angle_alpha   90.00
_cell.angle_beta   90.00
_cell.angle_gamma   90.00
#
_symmetry.space_group_name_H-M   'P 1'
#
loop_
_entity.id
_entity.type
_entity.pdbx_description
1 polymer ?
#
loop_
_entity_poly.entity_id
_entity_poly.type
_entity_poly.pdbx_seq_one_letter_code
_entity_poly.pdbx_strand_id
1 'polypeptide(L)'
;TYCANDGVNMVDPSGHNRVIPGMPTIDLKKYKKNIGYRRYIPYTNKKVCGEIYTYITKLIKKRKIKKKTRKFDGELKKFKKAFVKNKSMYKKVAKKAKVPAQLVAAIHYRENTSDCLGGKFDSYLHNGDMLGKETVNEPKGIFYPKGQFVRAAQNAIDMKSSYRGRYKLSATSKDFVGMCSFALTYNGKPESKRIWQHSPYVFSGTNINKKGKYTDDSGYDPNVVDKQVGVFLLIDKIYTIG
;
A
#
# COMPACT_ATOMS: atom_id res chain seq x y z
N THR A 1 -5.44 8.52 -5.63
CA THR A 1 -6.51 7.53 -5.76
C THR A 1 -6.13 6.52 -6.83
N TYR A 2 -5.14 5.67 -6.55
CA TYR A 2 -4.64 4.77 -7.61
C TYR A 2 -4.45 3.33 -7.16
N CYS A 3 -5.10 2.94 -6.10
CA CYS A 3 -5.12 1.54 -5.68
C CYS A 3 -6.29 0.77 -6.29
N ALA A 4 -6.94 1.37 -7.28
CA ALA A 4 -8.31 1.06 -7.61
C ALA A 4 -8.53 -0.20 -8.43
N ASN A 5 -7.57 -0.71 -9.13
CA ASN A 5 -7.89 -1.71 -10.16
C ASN A 5 -7.64 -3.18 -9.79
N ASP A 6 -7.21 -3.48 -8.57
CA ASP A 6 -6.97 -4.87 -8.18
C ASP A 6 -7.96 -5.41 -7.13
N GLY A 7 -9.03 -4.70 -6.85
CA GLY A 7 -10.07 -5.13 -5.90
C GLY A 7 -10.84 -6.39 -6.34
N VAL A 8 -10.62 -6.85 -7.57
CA VAL A 8 -11.28 -8.04 -8.13
C VAL A 8 -10.65 -9.35 -7.66
N ASN A 9 -9.52 -9.27 -6.95
CA ASN A 9 -8.72 -10.45 -6.60
C ASN A 9 -9.06 -11.07 -5.26
N MET A 10 -10.24 -10.85 -4.77
CA MET A 10 -10.69 -11.40 -3.49
C MET A 10 -11.24 -12.82 -3.56
N VAL A 11 -11.26 -13.44 -4.72
CA VAL A 11 -11.66 -14.85 -4.84
C VAL A 11 -10.40 -15.70 -4.72
N ASP A 12 -10.26 -16.38 -3.58
CA ASP A 12 -9.35 -17.50 -3.44
C ASP A 12 -9.57 -18.47 -4.63
N PRO A 13 -8.53 -18.75 -5.44
CA PRO A 13 -8.65 -19.67 -6.56
C PRO A 13 -9.10 -21.09 -6.17
N SER A 14 -8.98 -21.43 -4.88
CA SER A 14 -9.41 -22.72 -4.32
C SER A 14 -10.91 -22.76 -4.00
N GLY A 15 -11.65 -21.64 -4.15
CA GLY A 15 -13.08 -21.56 -3.82
C GLY A 15 -13.39 -21.65 -2.32
N HIS A 16 -12.39 -21.71 -1.48
CA HIS A 16 -12.57 -21.74 -0.02
C HIS A 16 -12.64 -20.31 0.50
N ASN A 17 -13.86 -19.78 0.58
CA ASN A 17 -14.14 -18.58 1.35
C ASN A 17 -13.72 -18.81 2.79
N ARG A 18 -12.55 -18.40 3.20
CA ARG A 18 -12.23 -18.26 4.62
C ARG A 18 -13.09 -17.14 5.18
N VAL A 19 -14.28 -17.49 5.62
CA VAL A 19 -15.09 -16.61 6.46
C VAL A 19 -14.30 -16.38 7.73
N ILE A 20 -13.72 -15.20 7.86
CA ILE A 20 -13.11 -14.77 9.13
C ILE A 20 -14.30 -14.42 10.02
N PRO A 21 -14.51 -15.12 11.17
CA PRO A 21 -15.64 -14.83 12.03
C PRO A 21 -15.69 -13.35 12.40
N GLY A 22 -16.86 -12.73 12.19
CA GLY A 22 -17.10 -11.32 12.48
C GLY A 22 -16.61 -10.33 11.41
N MET A 23 -16.16 -10.76 10.23
CA MET A 23 -16.12 -9.89 9.05
C MET A 23 -17.51 -9.72 8.46
N PRO A 24 -17.89 -8.49 8.02
CA PRO A 24 -19.09 -8.37 7.21
C PRO A 24 -18.92 -9.24 5.97
N THR A 25 -19.89 -10.08 5.72
CA THR A 25 -19.92 -10.94 4.52
C THR A 25 -20.02 -10.02 3.33
N ILE A 26 -18.98 -9.97 2.50
CA ILE A 26 -19.04 -9.26 1.24
C ILE A 26 -19.96 -10.08 0.35
N ASP A 27 -21.10 -9.51 -0.06
CA ASP A 27 -21.98 -10.18 -1.02
C ASP A 27 -21.32 -10.20 -2.39
N LEU A 28 -20.55 -11.27 -2.64
CA LEU A 28 -19.85 -11.49 -3.88
C LEU A 28 -20.83 -11.62 -5.09
N LYS A 29 -22.12 -11.89 -4.84
CA LYS A 29 -23.15 -11.93 -5.91
C LYS A 29 -23.46 -10.52 -6.42
N LYS A 30 -23.47 -9.52 -5.52
CA LYS A 30 -23.64 -8.11 -5.87
C LYS A 30 -22.45 -7.62 -6.71
N TYR A 31 -21.25 -8.06 -6.37
CA TYR A 31 -20.03 -7.76 -7.13
C TYR A 31 -19.97 -8.43 -8.51
N LYS A 32 -20.41 -9.68 -8.61
CA LYS A 32 -20.40 -10.41 -9.89
C LYS A 32 -21.26 -9.77 -10.98
N LYS A 33 -22.26 -8.96 -10.60
CA LYS A 33 -23.21 -8.38 -11.55
C LYS A 33 -22.69 -7.12 -12.26
N ASN A 34 -21.70 -6.42 -11.69
CA ASN A 34 -21.24 -5.12 -12.18
C ASN A 34 -19.81 -5.10 -12.72
N ILE A 35 -19.09 -6.22 -12.67
CA ILE A 35 -17.72 -6.29 -13.14
C ILE A 35 -17.70 -7.17 -14.38
N GLY A 36 -17.44 -6.56 -15.53
CA GLY A 36 -17.08 -7.32 -16.72
C GLY A 36 -15.91 -8.24 -16.36
N TYR A 37 -16.17 -9.52 -16.31
CA TYR A 37 -15.23 -10.56 -15.90
C TYR A 37 -14.05 -10.57 -16.89
N ARG A 38 -13.07 -9.71 -16.70
CA ARG A 38 -11.75 -10.02 -17.21
C ARG A 38 -11.26 -11.17 -16.36
N ARG A 39 -11.08 -12.33 -16.96
CA ARG A 39 -10.46 -13.50 -16.36
C ARG A 39 -9.20 -13.02 -15.64
N TYR A 40 -9.28 -12.86 -14.31
CA TYR A 40 -8.11 -12.57 -13.52
C TYR A 40 -7.26 -13.84 -13.55
N ILE A 41 -6.20 -13.76 -14.30
CA ILE A 41 -5.07 -14.64 -14.10
C ILE A 41 -4.42 -14.10 -12.82
N PRO A 42 -4.34 -14.87 -11.74
CA PRO A 42 -3.61 -14.45 -10.56
C PRO A 42 -2.16 -14.24 -11.00
N TYR A 43 -1.85 -13.02 -11.38
CA TYR A 43 -0.53 -12.63 -11.83
C TYR A 43 0.36 -12.47 -10.59
N THR A 44 0.48 -13.57 -9.86
CA THR A 44 1.58 -13.78 -8.94
C THR A 44 2.82 -14.03 -9.77
N ASN A 45 3.17 -13.07 -10.62
CA ASN A 45 4.33 -13.22 -11.44
C ASN A 45 5.55 -13.22 -10.53
N LYS A 46 5.93 -14.43 -10.10
CA LYS A 46 7.12 -14.67 -9.29
C LYS A 46 8.33 -13.96 -9.91
N LYS A 47 8.40 -13.91 -11.23
CA LYS A 47 9.43 -13.22 -12.00
C LYS A 47 9.41 -11.73 -11.73
N VAL A 48 8.26 -11.05 -11.87
CA VAL A 48 8.16 -9.59 -11.66
C VAL A 48 8.44 -9.21 -10.22
N CYS A 49 7.93 -9.95 -9.24
CA CYS A 49 8.27 -9.72 -7.83
C CYS A 49 9.78 -9.85 -7.59
N GLY A 50 10.42 -10.85 -8.19
CA GLY A 50 11.86 -11.03 -8.12
C GLY A 50 12.64 -9.89 -8.79
N GLU A 51 12.19 -9.41 -9.94
CA GLU A 51 12.79 -8.27 -10.65
C GLU A 51 12.70 -6.99 -9.81
N ILE A 52 11.54 -6.70 -9.22
CA ILE A 52 11.32 -5.54 -8.33
C ILE A 52 12.26 -5.63 -7.13
N TYR A 53 12.27 -6.76 -6.43
CA TYR A 53 13.13 -6.96 -5.26
C TYR A 53 14.61 -6.79 -5.61
N THR A 54 15.04 -7.40 -6.72
CA THR A 54 16.42 -7.29 -7.22
C THR A 54 16.79 -5.86 -7.58
N TYR A 55 15.88 -5.13 -8.24
CA TYR A 55 16.10 -3.74 -8.60
C TYR A 55 16.29 -2.85 -7.37
N ILE A 56 15.38 -2.93 -6.39
CA ILE A 56 15.49 -2.14 -5.17
C ILE A 56 16.75 -2.52 -4.39
N THR A 57 17.09 -3.82 -4.31
CA THR A 57 18.34 -4.29 -3.69
C THR A 57 19.56 -3.65 -4.34
N LYS A 58 19.63 -3.64 -5.68
CA LYS A 58 20.73 -3.01 -6.42
C LYS A 58 20.86 -1.52 -6.14
N LEU A 59 19.73 -0.81 -6.08
CA LEU A 59 19.73 0.61 -5.76
C LEU A 59 20.28 0.90 -4.36
N ILE A 60 19.87 0.11 -3.37
CA ILE A 60 20.30 0.26 -1.97
C ILE A 60 21.77 -0.11 -1.81
N LYS A 61 22.19 -1.28 -2.30
CA LYS A 61 23.59 -1.75 -2.22
C LYS A 61 24.57 -0.77 -2.86
N LYS A 62 24.20 -0.20 -4.00
CA LYS A 62 25.03 0.78 -4.71
C LYS A 62 24.89 2.21 -4.17
N ARG A 63 24.16 2.42 -3.06
CA ARG A 63 23.86 3.72 -2.48
C ARG A 63 23.33 4.72 -3.53
N LYS A 64 22.55 4.23 -4.49
CA LYS A 64 22.04 5.06 -5.59
C LYS A 64 20.81 5.87 -5.23
N ILE A 65 20.09 5.50 -4.14
CA ILE A 65 18.93 6.25 -3.70
C ILE A 65 19.40 7.35 -2.77
N LYS A 66 19.17 8.60 -3.19
CA LYS A 66 19.50 9.80 -2.43
C LYS A 66 18.26 10.65 -2.26
N LYS A 67 18.06 11.25 -1.09
CA LYS A 67 17.04 12.28 -0.91
C LYS A 67 17.39 13.47 -1.79
N LYS A 68 16.47 13.85 -2.68
CA LYS A 68 16.70 14.90 -3.69
C LYS A 68 16.40 16.30 -3.17
N THR A 69 15.57 16.44 -2.14
CA THR A 69 15.05 17.73 -1.70
C THR A 69 14.83 17.77 -0.20
N ARG A 70 15.02 18.95 0.40
CA ARG A 70 14.66 19.21 1.80
C ARG A 70 13.17 19.53 1.98
N LYS A 71 12.43 19.69 0.90
CA LYS A 71 10.99 20.01 0.89
C LYS A 71 10.18 19.13 1.84
N PHE A 72 10.52 17.86 1.95
CA PHE A 72 9.80 16.89 2.76
C PHE A 72 10.33 16.72 4.20
N ASP A 73 11.34 17.49 4.64
CA ASP A 73 11.94 17.28 5.96
C ASP A 73 10.96 17.53 7.10
N GLY A 74 10.15 18.58 6.98
CA GLY A 74 9.10 18.91 7.95
C GLY A 74 8.05 17.81 8.03
N GLU A 75 7.64 17.30 6.90
CA GLU A 75 6.61 16.25 6.78
C GLU A 75 7.12 14.91 7.32
N LEU A 76 8.37 14.54 7.00
CA LEU A 76 9.04 13.36 7.57
C LEU A 76 9.17 13.46 9.10
N LYS A 77 9.42 14.65 9.65
CA LYS A 77 9.43 14.87 11.11
C LYS A 77 8.06 14.67 11.71
N LYS A 78 6.99 15.20 11.08
CA LYS A 78 5.59 15.00 11.50
C LYS A 78 5.22 13.53 11.44
N PHE A 79 5.52 12.84 10.34
CA PHE A 79 5.27 11.41 10.18
C PHE A 79 5.97 10.57 11.27
N LYS A 80 7.24 10.83 11.54
CA LYS A 80 7.96 10.17 12.64
C LYS A 80 7.26 10.34 13.98
N LYS A 81 6.85 11.58 14.33
CA LYS A 81 6.11 11.86 15.58
C LYS A 81 4.79 11.11 15.63
N ALA A 82 4.01 11.13 14.54
CA ALA A 82 2.74 10.41 14.43
C ALA A 82 2.93 8.89 14.57
N PHE A 83 3.95 8.32 13.92
CA PHE A 83 4.27 6.90 14.06
C PHE A 83 4.61 6.52 15.50
N VAL A 84 5.49 7.26 16.17
CA VAL A 84 5.89 6.99 17.56
C VAL A 84 4.67 7.04 18.49
N LYS A 85 3.86 8.10 18.39
CA LYS A 85 2.64 8.26 19.18
C LYS A 85 1.65 7.11 18.98
N ASN A 86 1.49 6.64 17.75
CA ASN A 86 0.46 5.67 17.37
C ASN A 86 1.01 4.27 17.09
N LYS A 87 2.23 3.97 17.52
CA LYS A 87 2.93 2.72 17.24
C LYS A 87 2.12 1.49 17.65
N SER A 88 1.39 1.55 18.77
CA SER A 88 0.55 0.47 19.25
C SER A 88 -0.56 0.10 18.26
N MET A 89 -1.19 1.10 17.63
CA MET A 89 -2.23 0.87 16.62
C MET A 89 -1.66 0.19 15.38
N TYR A 90 -0.53 0.70 14.87
CA TYR A 90 0.14 0.07 13.73
C TYR A 90 0.63 -1.34 14.03
N LYS A 91 1.09 -1.63 15.26
CA LYS A 91 1.44 -2.99 15.69
C LYS A 91 0.24 -3.94 15.73
N LYS A 92 -0.95 -3.46 16.14
CA LYS A 92 -2.18 -4.27 16.08
C LYS A 92 -2.51 -4.68 14.65
N VAL A 93 -2.45 -3.75 13.69
CA VAL A 93 -2.63 -4.05 12.27
C VAL A 93 -1.55 -5.01 11.78
N ALA A 94 -0.28 -4.70 12.05
CA ALA A 94 0.88 -5.50 11.64
C ALA A 94 0.76 -6.97 12.05
N LYS A 95 0.36 -7.23 13.29
CA LYS A 95 0.14 -8.60 13.80
C LYS A 95 -0.94 -9.34 13.01
N LYS A 96 -2.06 -8.67 12.71
CA LYS A 96 -3.18 -9.28 11.98
C LYS A 96 -2.88 -9.45 10.50
N ALA A 97 -2.35 -8.43 9.86
CA ALA A 97 -2.05 -8.41 8.44
C ALA A 97 -0.71 -9.07 8.08
N LYS A 98 0.07 -9.51 9.07
CA LYS A 98 1.39 -10.18 8.89
C LYS A 98 2.37 -9.36 8.05
N VAL A 99 2.46 -8.06 8.31
CA VAL A 99 3.43 -7.14 7.70
C VAL A 99 4.01 -6.21 8.77
N PRO A 100 5.21 -5.61 8.58
CA PRO A 100 5.78 -4.70 9.57
C PRO A 100 4.92 -3.46 9.83
N ALA A 101 4.91 -2.97 11.06
CA ALA A 101 4.17 -1.77 11.47
C ALA A 101 4.61 -0.52 10.69
N GLN A 102 5.89 -0.43 10.33
CA GLN A 102 6.44 0.66 9.52
C GLN A 102 5.81 0.70 8.13
N LEU A 103 5.60 -0.47 7.53
CA LEU A 103 4.95 -0.57 6.21
C LEU A 103 3.48 -0.15 6.30
N VAL A 104 2.75 -0.60 7.33
CA VAL A 104 1.36 -0.19 7.56
C VAL A 104 1.26 1.34 7.68
N ALA A 105 2.12 1.96 8.48
CA ALA A 105 2.12 3.41 8.67
C ALA A 105 2.45 4.16 7.37
N ALA A 106 3.41 3.68 6.59
CA ALA A 106 3.79 4.30 5.33
C ALA A 106 2.65 4.19 4.28
N ILE A 107 1.97 3.07 4.20
CA ILE A 107 0.77 2.91 3.36
C ILE A 107 -0.33 3.86 3.83
N HIS A 108 -0.63 3.89 5.14
CA HIS A 108 -1.64 4.81 5.69
C HIS A 108 -1.37 6.27 5.32
N TYR A 109 -0.11 6.70 5.45
CA TYR A 109 0.28 8.04 5.02
C TYR A 109 0.03 8.27 3.51
N ARG A 110 0.32 7.30 2.67
CA ARG A 110 0.14 7.41 1.22
C ARG A 110 -1.34 7.46 0.81
N GLU A 111 -2.18 6.69 1.48
CA GLU A 111 -3.62 6.65 1.19
C GLU A 111 -4.35 7.86 1.77
N ASN A 112 -4.05 8.23 3.02
CA ASN A 112 -4.63 9.42 3.65
C ASN A 112 -3.65 10.11 4.61
N THR A 113 -2.90 11.08 4.08
CA THR A 113 -1.87 11.81 4.83
C THR A 113 -2.45 12.52 6.06
N SER A 114 -3.62 13.15 5.95
CA SER A 114 -4.21 13.91 7.05
C SER A 114 -4.67 13.01 8.18
N ASP A 115 -5.25 11.86 7.86
CA ASP A 115 -5.68 10.85 8.84
C ASP A 115 -4.48 10.24 9.56
N CYS A 116 -3.45 9.85 8.81
CA CYS A 116 -2.20 9.32 9.35
C CYS A 116 -1.49 10.30 10.31
N LEU A 117 -1.29 11.53 9.87
CA LEU A 117 -0.59 12.55 10.67
C LEU A 117 -1.42 13.02 11.86
N GLY A 118 -2.76 13.06 11.72
CA GLY A 118 -3.69 13.37 12.79
C GLY A 118 -3.90 12.23 13.79
N GLY A 119 -3.56 11.00 13.41
CA GLY A 119 -3.78 9.81 14.24
C GLY A 119 -5.25 9.50 14.50
N LYS A 120 -6.10 9.77 13.53
CA LYS A 120 -7.55 9.56 13.64
C LYS A 120 -7.96 8.12 13.38
N PHE A 121 -7.29 7.44 12.44
CA PHE A 121 -7.57 6.05 12.03
C PHE A 121 -8.99 5.85 11.52
N ASP A 122 -9.48 6.80 10.75
CA ASP A 122 -10.85 6.85 10.22
C ASP A 122 -10.90 6.61 8.71
N SER A 123 -9.81 6.15 8.08
CA SER A 123 -9.75 5.93 6.63
C SER A 123 -9.39 4.50 6.24
N TYR A 124 -9.82 4.11 5.04
CA TYR A 124 -9.41 2.84 4.42
C TYR A 124 -7.99 2.93 3.86
N LEU A 125 -7.23 1.85 3.97
CA LEU A 125 -5.92 1.76 3.34
C LEU A 125 -5.99 1.42 1.84
N HIS A 126 -7.15 1.11 1.30
CA HIS A 126 -7.31 0.83 -0.14
C HIS A 126 -7.17 2.10 -0.99
N ASN A 127 -7.80 3.19 -0.55
CA ASN A 127 -8.04 4.36 -1.38
C ASN A 127 -8.23 5.66 -0.57
N GLY A 128 -8.06 5.60 0.75
CA GLY A 128 -8.21 6.75 1.65
C GLY A 128 -9.65 7.20 1.90
N ASP A 129 -10.66 6.48 1.40
CA ASP A 129 -12.06 6.75 1.75
C ASP A 129 -12.29 6.64 3.26
N MET A 130 -13.33 7.31 3.76
CA MET A 130 -13.59 7.39 5.21
C MET A 130 -14.38 6.18 5.72
N LEU A 131 -13.98 5.62 6.86
CA LEU A 131 -14.74 4.59 7.58
C LEU A 131 -16.13 5.12 7.99
N GLY A 132 -17.09 4.21 8.12
CA GLY A 132 -18.48 4.52 8.42
C GLY A 132 -19.32 4.85 7.19
N LYS A 133 -18.73 4.78 6.01
CA LYS A 133 -19.40 4.85 4.69
C LYS A 133 -18.88 3.75 3.80
N GLU A 134 -19.66 3.35 2.82
CA GLU A 134 -19.18 2.46 1.76
C GLU A 134 -18.12 3.18 0.93
N THR A 135 -17.11 2.42 0.49
CA THR A 135 -16.08 2.95 -0.41
C THR A 135 -16.71 3.35 -1.75
N VAL A 136 -16.35 4.55 -2.23
CA VAL A 136 -16.78 5.08 -3.53
C VAL A 136 -15.69 4.91 -4.59
N ASN A 137 -14.43 4.88 -4.15
CA ASN A 137 -13.30 4.52 -5.00
C ASN A 137 -13.07 3.01 -4.97
N GLU A 138 -12.32 2.50 -5.94
CA GLU A 138 -12.06 1.05 -6.02
C GLU A 138 -11.19 0.55 -4.83
N PRO A 139 -11.53 -0.58 -4.25
CA PRO A 139 -12.73 -1.40 -4.49
C PRO A 139 -13.99 -0.74 -3.90
N LYS A 140 -15.06 -0.61 -4.72
CA LYS A 140 -16.34 0.02 -4.32
C LYS A 140 -17.17 -0.90 -3.44
N GLY A 141 -18.01 -0.29 -2.57
CA GLY A 141 -19.02 -1.01 -1.79
C GLY A 141 -18.45 -1.80 -0.60
N ILE A 142 -17.23 -1.52 -0.16
CA ILE A 142 -16.68 -2.07 1.08
C ILE A 142 -17.13 -1.19 2.24
N PHE A 143 -17.68 -1.79 3.27
CA PHE A 143 -18.12 -1.09 4.47
C PHE A 143 -17.45 -1.62 5.73
N TYR A 144 -16.83 -0.69 6.49
CA TYR A 144 -16.42 -0.89 7.87
C TYR A 144 -16.91 0.28 8.73
N PRO A 145 -17.50 0.03 9.90
CA PRO A 145 -17.90 1.09 10.83
C PRO A 145 -16.70 1.93 11.28
N LYS A 146 -16.95 3.16 11.72
CA LYS A 146 -15.95 3.98 12.41
C LYS A 146 -15.34 3.19 13.58
N GLY A 147 -14.06 3.42 13.87
CA GLY A 147 -13.30 2.68 14.90
C GLY A 147 -12.84 1.28 14.49
N GLN A 148 -13.20 0.77 13.30
CA GLN A 148 -12.77 -0.55 12.81
C GLN A 148 -11.51 -0.49 11.93
N PHE A 149 -10.67 0.52 12.12
CA PHE A 149 -9.46 0.72 11.31
C PHE A 149 -8.58 -0.55 11.22
N VAL A 150 -8.37 -1.26 12.33
CA VAL A 150 -7.52 -2.47 12.34
C VAL A 150 -8.06 -3.54 11.38
N ARG A 151 -9.38 -3.71 11.32
CA ARG A 151 -10.02 -4.70 10.45
C ARG A 151 -10.00 -4.25 8.99
N ALA A 152 -10.32 -2.99 8.74
CA ALA A 152 -10.28 -2.40 7.41
C ALA A 152 -8.86 -2.42 6.83
N ALA A 153 -7.85 -2.05 7.62
CA ALA A 153 -6.45 -2.07 7.22
C ALA A 153 -5.93 -3.51 6.98
N GLN A 154 -6.33 -4.46 7.84
CA GLN A 154 -6.02 -5.87 7.60
C GLN A 154 -6.60 -6.35 6.27
N ASN A 155 -7.88 -6.07 6.01
CA ASN A 155 -8.54 -6.45 4.77
C ASN A 155 -7.79 -5.88 3.55
N ALA A 156 -7.46 -4.59 3.55
CA ALA A 156 -6.71 -3.95 2.47
C ALA A 156 -5.37 -4.66 2.16
N ILE A 157 -4.63 -5.02 3.19
CA ILE A 157 -3.34 -5.70 3.04
C ILE A 157 -3.53 -7.17 2.62
N ASP A 158 -4.55 -7.84 3.15
CA ASP A 158 -4.85 -9.24 2.82
C ASP A 158 -5.30 -9.43 1.37
N MET A 159 -5.91 -8.41 0.75
CA MET A 159 -6.17 -8.39 -0.70
C MET A 159 -4.89 -8.51 -1.53
N LYS A 160 -3.73 -8.18 -0.96
CA LYS A 160 -2.42 -8.29 -1.59
C LYS A 160 -1.57 -9.42 -0.95
N SER A 161 -2.23 -10.42 -0.35
CA SER A 161 -1.56 -11.50 0.41
C SER A 161 -0.58 -12.32 -0.42
N SER A 162 -0.84 -12.50 -1.72
CA SER A 162 0.07 -13.18 -2.64
C SER A 162 1.43 -12.46 -2.75
N TYR A 163 1.43 -11.12 -2.84
CA TYR A 163 2.66 -10.33 -2.86
C TYR A 163 3.38 -10.37 -1.50
N ARG A 164 2.62 -10.30 -0.40
CA ARG A 164 3.17 -10.47 0.95
C ARG A 164 3.94 -11.78 1.08
N GLY A 165 3.37 -12.88 0.60
CA GLY A 165 4.00 -14.19 0.59
C GLY A 165 5.26 -14.24 -0.30
N ARG A 166 5.24 -13.58 -1.47
CA ARG A 166 6.39 -13.51 -2.37
C ARG A 166 7.58 -12.78 -1.75
N TYR A 167 7.31 -11.70 -0.99
CA TYR A 167 8.37 -10.95 -0.29
C TYR A 167 8.65 -11.51 1.12
N LYS A 168 8.02 -12.62 1.52
CA LYS A 168 8.22 -13.29 2.82
C LYS A 168 8.06 -12.33 4.02
N LEU A 169 7.13 -11.38 3.92
CA LEU A 169 6.89 -10.42 4.99
C LEU A 169 6.15 -11.06 6.15
N SER A 170 6.47 -10.61 7.35
CA SER A 170 5.80 -10.91 8.61
C SER A 170 5.73 -9.64 9.48
N ALA A 171 4.99 -9.70 10.58
CA ALA A 171 4.90 -8.56 11.51
C ALA A 171 6.25 -8.13 12.10
N THR A 172 7.21 -9.04 12.18
CA THR A 172 8.55 -8.82 12.74
C THR A 172 9.63 -8.67 11.68
N SER A 173 9.26 -8.68 10.39
CA SER A 173 10.20 -8.60 9.30
C SER A 173 10.98 -7.27 9.34
N LYS A 174 12.30 -7.39 9.23
CA LYS A 174 13.22 -6.24 9.09
C LYS A 174 13.69 -6.06 7.64
N ASP A 175 13.03 -6.70 6.68
CA ASP A 175 13.37 -6.61 5.27
C ASP A 175 12.87 -5.29 4.67
N PHE A 176 13.74 -4.28 4.70
CA PHE A 176 13.47 -2.96 4.11
C PHE A 176 13.17 -3.05 2.62
N VAL A 177 13.91 -3.90 1.90
CA VAL A 177 13.70 -4.12 0.45
C VAL A 177 12.34 -4.73 0.21
N GLY A 178 11.98 -5.75 0.99
CA GLY A 178 10.68 -6.41 0.91
C GLY A 178 9.53 -5.46 1.19
N MET A 179 9.66 -4.58 2.19
CA MET A 179 8.65 -3.56 2.49
C MET A 179 8.45 -2.59 1.32
N CYS A 180 9.53 -2.07 0.74
CA CYS A 180 9.44 -1.18 -0.43
C CYS A 180 8.88 -1.90 -1.66
N SER A 181 9.26 -3.16 -1.86
CA SER A 181 8.77 -4.00 -2.95
C SER A 181 7.27 -4.28 -2.82
N PHE A 182 6.82 -4.60 -1.60
CA PHE A 182 5.40 -4.77 -1.32
C PHE A 182 4.62 -3.48 -1.59
N ALA A 183 5.07 -2.34 -1.08
CA ALA A 183 4.41 -1.06 -1.30
C ALA A 183 4.29 -0.70 -2.78
N LEU A 184 5.28 -1.07 -3.59
CA LEU A 184 5.26 -0.86 -5.02
C LEU A 184 4.17 -1.70 -5.70
N THR A 185 4.06 -2.99 -5.35
CA THR A 185 3.03 -3.88 -5.87
C THR A 185 1.64 -3.58 -5.27
N TYR A 186 1.59 -3.03 -4.07
CA TYR A 186 0.36 -2.60 -3.42
C TYR A 186 -0.32 -1.48 -4.18
N ASN A 187 0.46 -0.50 -4.63
CA ASN A 187 -0.07 0.70 -5.30
C ASN A 187 -0.44 0.49 -6.76
N GLY A 188 -0.10 -0.61 -7.41
CA GLY A 188 -0.44 -0.68 -8.81
C GLY A 188 0.09 -1.87 -9.61
N LYS A 189 -0.06 -1.77 -10.93
CA LYS A 189 0.24 -2.83 -11.88
C LYS A 189 1.74 -3.04 -12.03
N PRO A 190 2.32 -4.12 -11.48
CA PRO A 190 3.75 -4.36 -11.57
C PRO A 190 4.21 -4.81 -12.97
N GLU A 191 3.29 -4.98 -13.94
CA GLU A 191 3.60 -5.45 -15.28
C GLU A 191 4.44 -4.45 -16.08
N SER A 192 4.26 -3.16 -15.82
CA SER A 192 5.00 -2.11 -16.54
C SER A 192 6.29 -1.73 -15.82
N LYS A 193 7.41 -2.34 -16.23
CA LYS A 193 8.74 -2.03 -15.69
C LYS A 193 9.09 -0.55 -15.76
N ARG A 194 8.71 0.14 -16.85
CA ARG A 194 8.93 1.57 -17.02
C ARG A 194 8.27 2.40 -15.93
N ILE A 195 7.11 1.95 -15.43
CA ILE A 195 6.32 2.67 -14.43
C ILE A 195 6.85 2.40 -13.04
N TRP A 196 7.03 1.12 -12.66
CA TRP A 196 7.39 0.81 -11.28
C TRP A 196 8.83 1.21 -10.92
N GLN A 197 9.78 1.24 -11.87
CA GLN A 197 11.17 1.66 -11.61
C GLN A 197 11.27 3.09 -11.09
N HIS A 198 10.31 3.95 -11.41
CA HIS A 198 10.28 5.36 -11.02
C HIS A 198 9.06 5.73 -10.20
N SER A 199 8.32 4.73 -9.71
CA SER A 199 7.05 4.93 -9.01
C SER A 199 7.10 6.04 -7.97
N PRO A 200 6.30 7.08 -8.10
CA PRO A 200 6.22 8.15 -7.10
C PRO A 200 5.71 7.63 -5.75
N TYR A 201 4.86 6.60 -5.76
CA TYR A 201 4.38 6.01 -4.52
C TYR A 201 5.53 5.54 -3.61
N VAL A 202 6.58 4.95 -4.19
CA VAL A 202 7.73 4.47 -3.43
C VAL A 202 8.87 5.50 -3.38
N PHE A 203 9.15 6.17 -4.49
CA PHE A 203 10.40 6.94 -4.62
C PHE A 203 10.22 8.47 -4.60
N SER A 204 9.01 9.01 -4.38
CA SER A 204 8.83 10.47 -4.31
C SER A 204 9.75 11.09 -3.24
N GLY A 205 10.39 12.19 -3.61
CA GLY A 205 11.41 12.88 -2.81
C GLY A 205 12.84 12.33 -2.96
N THR A 206 13.03 11.26 -3.73
CA THR A 206 14.35 10.72 -4.05
C THR A 206 14.77 11.07 -5.49
N ASN A 207 16.05 10.86 -5.80
CA ASN A 207 16.58 11.02 -7.15
C ASN A 207 16.10 9.94 -8.15
N ILE A 208 15.45 8.88 -7.67
CA ILE A 208 14.89 7.81 -8.51
C ILE A 208 13.56 8.23 -9.11
N ASN A 209 12.77 9.02 -8.38
CA ASN A 209 11.50 9.50 -8.87
C ASN A 209 11.68 10.49 -10.02
N LYS A 210 11.03 10.22 -11.14
CA LYS A 210 10.86 11.15 -12.27
C LYS A 210 9.48 11.78 -12.21
N LYS A 211 9.27 12.83 -12.99
CA LYS A 211 7.93 13.34 -13.26
C LYS A 211 7.07 12.23 -13.87
N GLY A 212 5.80 12.32 -13.66
CA GLY A 212 4.80 11.40 -14.16
C GLY A 212 4.11 10.62 -13.06
N LYS A 213 2.79 10.68 -13.09
CA LYS A 213 1.89 10.02 -12.16
C LYS A 213 0.58 9.73 -12.87
N TYR A 214 -0.07 8.66 -12.49
CA TYR A 214 -1.48 8.50 -12.82
C TYR A 214 -2.29 9.46 -11.95
N THR A 215 -3.14 10.28 -12.55
CA THR A 215 -3.91 11.32 -11.86
C THR A 215 -5.30 10.87 -11.47
N ASP A 216 -5.86 9.96 -12.27
CA ASP A 216 -7.16 9.33 -12.10
C ASP A 216 -7.22 8.05 -12.95
N ASP A 217 -8.40 7.51 -13.17
CA ASP A 217 -8.61 6.34 -14.02
C ASP A 217 -8.37 6.65 -15.52
N SER A 218 -8.21 7.93 -15.89
CA SER A 218 -8.12 8.39 -17.27
C SER A 218 -6.71 8.33 -17.87
N GLY A 219 -5.66 8.30 -17.06
CA GLY A 219 -4.35 8.13 -17.64
C GLY A 219 -3.13 8.59 -16.85
N TYR A 220 -1.98 8.34 -17.47
CA TYR A 220 -0.67 8.74 -16.98
C TYR A 220 -0.31 10.14 -17.48
N ASP A 221 -0.16 11.09 -16.57
CA ASP A 221 0.36 12.43 -16.90
C ASP A 221 1.88 12.49 -16.64
N PRO A 222 2.71 12.64 -17.69
CA PRO A 222 4.16 12.67 -17.55
C PRO A 222 4.71 13.94 -16.87
N ASN A 223 3.91 14.98 -16.72
CA ASN A 223 4.32 16.27 -16.17
C ASN A 223 4.03 16.43 -14.68
N VAL A 224 3.14 15.61 -14.14
CA VAL A 224 2.75 15.71 -12.73
C VAL A 224 3.88 15.30 -11.82
N VAL A 225 4.11 16.13 -10.79
CA VAL A 225 5.04 15.81 -9.68
C VAL A 225 4.23 15.41 -8.45
N ASP A 226 4.54 14.27 -7.89
CA ASP A 226 3.89 13.82 -6.65
C ASP A 226 4.21 14.78 -5.50
N LYS A 227 3.17 15.20 -4.77
CA LYS A 227 3.27 16.11 -3.64
C LYS A 227 3.48 15.40 -2.30
N GLN A 228 3.28 14.08 -2.25
CA GLN A 228 3.45 13.28 -1.04
C GLN A 228 4.85 12.65 -0.97
N VAL A 229 5.32 12.37 0.25
CA VAL A 229 6.57 11.62 0.47
C VAL A 229 6.41 10.16 0.04
N GLY A 230 7.39 9.61 -0.63
CA GLY A 230 7.40 8.19 -1.04
C GLY A 230 7.67 7.25 0.13
N VAL A 231 7.13 6.02 0.01
CA VAL A 231 7.24 4.97 1.04
C VAL A 231 8.70 4.70 1.45
N PHE A 232 9.65 4.79 0.51
CA PHE A 232 11.08 4.60 0.80
C PHE A 232 11.56 5.53 1.92
N LEU A 233 11.34 6.85 1.77
CA LEU A 233 11.77 7.84 2.77
C LEU A 233 10.95 7.76 4.06
N LEU A 234 9.68 7.40 3.99
CA LEU A 234 8.83 7.20 5.16
C LEU A 234 9.35 6.06 6.02
N ILE A 235 9.59 4.88 5.43
CA ILE A 235 10.11 3.73 6.16
C ILE A 235 11.53 4.00 6.66
N ASP A 236 12.41 4.55 5.82
CA ASP A 236 13.78 4.92 6.21
C ASP A 236 13.78 5.80 7.48
N LYS A 237 12.86 6.78 7.55
CA LYS A 237 12.74 7.70 8.69
C LYS A 237 12.39 7.03 10.02
N ILE A 238 11.70 5.89 9.99
CA ILE A 238 11.19 5.18 11.17
C ILE A 238 11.73 3.75 11.29
N TYR A 239 12.63 3.33 10.41
CA TYR A 239 13.08 1.94 10.30
C TYR A 239 13.61 1.37 11.61
N THR A 240 14.40 2.14 12.33
CA THR A 240 15.02 1.73 13.60
C THR A 240 14.09 1.82 14.81
N ILE A 241 12.87 2.35 14.64
CA ILE A 241 11.92 2.57 15.74
C ILE A 241 10.93 1.39 15.90
N GLY A 242 10.93 0.47 14.97
CA GLY A 242 9.99 -0.65 14.84
C GLY A 242 10.03 -1.70 15.92
#